data_394648c82a6ad9ed7c79b3e86f3baf17
#
_entry.id   394648c82a6ad9ed7c79b3e86f3baf17
#
_cell.length_a   1.000
_cell.length_b   1.000
_cell.length_c   1.000
_cell.angle_alpha   90.00
_cell.angle_beta   90.00
_cell.angle_gamma   90.00
#
_symmetry.space_group_name_H-M   'P 1'
#
loop_
_entity.id
_entity.type
_entity.pdbx_description
1 polymer ?
#
loop_
_entity_poly.entity_id
_entity_poly.type
_entity_poly.pdbx_seq_one_letter_code
_entity_poly.pdbx_strand_id
1 'polypeptide(L)'
;AAHPLTLAEAAEATTPVRHHENEPRRIIGVSTSDGLGKFGQSGTGGVNSIGKYTIPVIMAQYPDLKFQPTTTIEKMTRYFNEKGYKEEAQCKGSARDYFLSQSNGMFDPTFEVVAIVTVPQSYKFYGSNSARGGDQNVPQFVADAVAAAKAAGVDFSKYMVNGSVPLVSVLYAGPGEATEGGNGADYIWPQEFDINKNMSGFHFNSYFVGNELDHNRTLMGMGVFCHEFGHALGLPDFYATNGSYSHDDAFGAWSIMDGGAFVNGGRAPEGYTAYERSVMGWLKIKELTDPQDVTLDSYDTENGQQAVLIRNSSKEYFILENRQPGTWYPANQGSGLLLTRIAYNAQEWTITVHVTRQIPMENNLI
;
A
#
# COMPACT_ATOMS: atom_id res chain seq x y z
N ALA A 1 21.05 11.32 -22.62
CA ALA A 1 21.20 9.96 -22.18
C ALA A 1 21.17 9.97 -20.65
N ALA A 2 20.10 9.47 -20.05
CA ALA A 2 20.02 9.31 -18.60
C ALA A 2 21.00 8.17 -18.21
N HIS A 3 21.86 8.42 -17.23
CA HIS A 3 22.68 7.37 -16.64
C HIS A 3 21.76 6.34 -15.96
N PRO A 4 21.96 5.04 -16.16
CA PRO A 4 21.31 4.04 -15.35
C PRO A 4 21.75 4.25 -13.89
N LEU A 5 20.81 4.21 -12.96
CA LEU A 5 21.08 4.24 -11.52
C LEU A 5 22.04 3.11 -11.19
N THR A 6 23.06 3.40 -10.41
CA THR A 6 23.96 2.36 -9.87
C THR A 6 23.17 1.47 -8.90
N LEU A 7 23.58 0.22 -8.72
CA LEU A 7 22.99 -0.70 -7.74
C LEU A 7 22.92 -0.10 -6.31
N ALA A 8 23.82 0.83 -5.98
CA ALA A 8 23.82 1.55 -4.71
C ALA A 8 22.69 2.60 -4.64
N GLU A 9 22.43 3.34 -5.72
CA GLU A 9 21.35 4.33 -5.79
C GLU A 9 19.98 3.65 -5.85
N ALA A 10 19.86 2.48 -6.47
CA ALA A 10 18.67 1.64 -6.39
C ALA A 10 18.47 1.07 -4.97
N ALA A 11 19.55 0.69 -4.27
CA ALA A 11 19.49 0.20 -2.89
C ALA A 11 19.14 1.31 -1.88
N GLU A 12 19.54 2.58 -2.12
CA GLU A 12 19.10 3.71 -1.31
C GLU A 12 17.62 4.08 -1.54
N ALA A 13 17.10 3.80 -2.74
CA ALA A 13 15.67 3.99 -3.06
C ALA A 13 14.77 2.87 -2.52
N THR A 14 15.34 1.72 -2.18
CA THR A 14 14.64 0.53 -1.67
C THR A 14 15.01 0.26 -0.22
N THR A 15 14.80 1.22 0.68
CA THR A 15 14.83 0.88 2.10
C THR A 15 13.57 0.04 2.37
N PRO A 16 13.70 -1.27 2.70
CA PRO A 16 12.54 -2.10 2.96
C PRO A 16 11.73 -1.50 4.11
N VAL A 17 10.43 -1.39 3.93
CA VAL A 17 9.51 -1.10 5.02
C VAL A 17 9.66 -2.25 6.02
N ARG A 18 10.24 -1.99 7.18
CA ARG A 18 10.45 -3.02 8.19
C ARG A 18 9.18 -3.13 9.02
N HIS A 19 8.40 -4.19 8.83
CA HIS A 19 7.47 -4.60 9.87
C HIS A 19 8.27 -5.16 11.05
N HIS A 20 7.98 -4.68 12.24
CA HIS A 20 8.66 -5.16 13.46
C HIS A 20 8.28 -6.62 13.74
N GLU A 21 9.27 -7.48 14.00
CA GLU A 21 9.11 -8.91 14.20
C GLU A 21 8.14 -9.32 15.33
N ASN A 22 7.69 -8.38 16.15
CA ASN A 22 6.88 -8.62 17.33
C ASN A 22 5.46 -8.06 17.26
N GLU A 23 5.01 -7.57 16.11
CA GLU A 23 3.64 -7.11 15.97
C GLU A 23 2.66 -8.28 15.84
N PRO A 24 1.41 -8.15 16.35
CA PRO A 24 0.41 -9.19 16.17
C PRO A 24 0.18 -9.41 14.67
N ARG A 25 0.42 -10.64 14.24
CA ARG A 25 0.30 -11.03 12.83
C ARG A 25 -1.13 -10.85 12.38
N ARG A 26 -1.31 -10.19 11.27
CA ARG A 26 -2.59 -10.00 10.62
C ARG A 26 -3.04 -11.29 9.95
N ILE A 27 -4.30 -11.68 10.11
CA ILE A 27 -4.92 -12.72 9.29
C ILE A 27 -5.40 -12.04 8.02
N ILE A 28 -4.70 -12.26 6.91
CA ILE A 28 -5.02 -11.70 5.61
C ILE A 28 -5.73 -12.75 4.77
N GLY A 29 -7.02 -12.54 4.54
CA GLY A 29 -7.79 -13.23 3.52
C GLY A 29 -8.09 -14.71 3.72
N VAL A 30 -9.12 -15.17 3.01
CA VAL A 30 -9.42 -16.59 2.83
C VAL A 30 -8.85 -17.01 1.49
N SER A 31 -7.90 -17.95 1.50
CA SER A 31 -7.37 -18.51 0.27
C SER A 31 -8.45 -19.24 -0.50
N THR A 32 -8.47 -19.09 -1.82
CA THR A 32 -9.21 -19.98 -2.69
C THR A 32 -8.40 -21.22 -3.02
N SER A 33 -9.05 -22.32 -3.33
CA SER A 33 -8.39 -23.60 -3.64
C SER A 33 -7.51 -23.55 -4.90
N ASP A 34 -7.71 -22.55 -5.76
CA ASP A 34 -6.97 -22.35 -7.01
C ASP A 34 -5.77 -21.40 -6.87
N GLY A 35 -5.51 -20.87 -5.68
CA GLY A 35 -4.41 -19.95 -5.43
C GLY A 35 -4.57 -18.56 -6.06
N LEU A 36 -5.70 -18.31 -6.71
CA LEU A 36 -6.05 -17.03 -7.32
C LEU A 36 -7.13 -16.36 -6.47
N GLY A 37 -6.85 -15.95 -5.27
CA GLY A 37 -7.81 -15.43 -4.31
C GLY A 37 -8.92 -14.56 -4.89
N LYS A 38 -10.06 -14.54 -4.24
CA LYS A 38 -11.17 -13.59 -4.49
C LYS A 38 -11.38 -12.77 -3.25
N PHE A 39 -10.48 -11.89 -2.97
CA PHE A 39 -10.56 -11.10 -1.74
C PHE A 39 -11.63 -10.01 -1.81
N GLY A 40 -11.87 -9.44 -2.95
CA GLY A 40 -12.68 -8.24 -3.12
C GLY A 40 -14.14 -8.30 -2.68
N GLN A 41 -14.68 -9.46 -2.39
CA GLN A 41 -16.10 -9.59 -2.03
C GLN A 41 -16.36 -10.00 -0.58
N SER A 42 -15.36 -10.48 0.12
CA SER A 42 -15.47 -10.92 1.52
C SER A 42 -14.22 -10.59 2.30
N GLY A 43 -13.56 -9.47 1.95
CA GLY A 43 -12.23 -9.12 2.41
C GLY A 43 -12.12 -9.15 3.92
N THR A 44 -11.11 -9.83 4.39
CA THR A 44 -10.63 -9.77 5.76
C THR A 44 -9.75 -8.56 6.00
N GLY A 45 -9.47 -7.77 4.95
CA GLY A 45 -8.68 -6.55 5.01
C GLY A 45 -9.41 -5.31 5.51
N GLY A 46 -10.61 -5.40 6.01
CA GLY A 46 -11.39 -4.23 6.48
C GLY A 46 -12.14 -3.50 5.36
N VAL A 47 -11.57 -3.38 4.16
CA VAL A 47 -12.18 -2.71 3.00
C VAL A 47 -12.35 -3.71 1.85
N ASN A 48 -13.54 -3.77 1.25
CA ASN A 48 -13.71 -4.56 0.03
C ASN A 48 -12.97 -3.91 -1.14
N SER A 49 -12.32 -4.72 -1.97
CA SER A 49 -11.56 -4.24 -3.13
C SER A 49 -12.44 -3.84 -4.33
N ILE A 50 -13.76 -4.01 -4.26
CA ILE A 50 -14.72 -3.67 -5.32
C ILE A 50 -15.81 -2.78 -4.74
N GLY A 51 -16.16 -1.70 -5.43
CA GLY A 51 -17.22 -0.78 -5.05
C GLY A 51 -16.75 0.63 -4.79
N LYS A 52 -17.66 1.43 -4.23
CA LYS A 52 -17.41 2.82 -3.85
C LYS A 52 -17.42 2.94 -2.34
N TYR A 53 -16.38 3.52 -1.80
CA TYR A 53 -16.23 3.71 -0.37
C TYR A 53 -15.79 5.13 -0.06
N THR A 54 -16.33 5.71 1.01
CA THR A 54 -15.81 6.95 1.58
C THR A 54 -15.02 6.60 2.84
N ILE A 55 -13.74 6.93 2.82
CA ILE A 55 -12.79 6.64 3.89
C ILE A 55 -12.46 7.93 4.62
N PRO A 56 -12.70 8.04 5.93
CA PRO A 56 -12.35 9.23 6.68
C PRO A 56 -10.82 9.33 6.85
N VAL A 57 -10.28 10.52 6.59
CA VAL A 57 -8.87 10.87 6.80
C VAL A 57 -8.81 11.96 7.87
N ILE A 58 -8.27 11.63 9.04
CA ILE A 58 -8.02 12.56 10.13
C ILE A 58 -6.59 13.08 9.99
N MET A 59 -6.38 14.38 9.98
CA MET A 59 -5.07 14.99 10.10
C MET A 59 -4.76 15.23 11.58
N ALA A 60 -3.86 14.45 12.17
CA ALA A 60 -3.53 14.51 13.59
C ALA A 60 -2.15 15.12 13.81
N GLN A 61 -2.09 16.21 14.56
CA GLN A 61 -0.84 16.85 14.95
C GLN A 61 -0.64 16.74 16.48
N TYR A 62 0.60 16.84 16.89
CA TYR A 62 0.99 16.73 18.29
C TYR A 62 1.07 18.11 18.97
N PRO A 63 1.10 18.21 20.31
CA PRO A 63 1.36 19.49 20.98
C PRO A 63 2.69 20.12 20.56
N ASP A 64 3.70 19.30 20.34
CA ASP A 64 5.10 19.65 20.08
C ASP A 64 5.53 19.52 18.61
N LEU A 65 4.67 18.99 17.72
CA LEU A 65 4.95 18.88 16.30
C LEU A 65 3.68 19.13 15.49
N LYS A 66 3.70 20.18 14.64
CA LYS A 66 2.54 20.62 13.87
C LYS A 66 2.74 20.36 12.37
N PHE A 67 1.63 20.27 11.65
CA PHE A 67 1.67 20.29 10.19
C PHE A 67 2.34 21.55 9.66
N GLN A 68 2.99 21.42 8.52
CA GLN A 68 3.46 22.62 7.81
C GLN A 68 2.27 23.52 7.43
N PRO A 69 2.45 24.85 7.41
CA PRO A 69 1.37 25.77 7.06
C PRO A 69 0.74 25.52 5.68
N THR A 70 1.48 24.89 4.78
CA THR A 70 1.02 24.51 3.44
C THR A 70 0.23 23.20 3.41
N THR A 71 0.27 22.39 4.47
CA THR A 71 -0.45 21.12 4.58
C THR A 71 -1.85 21.37 5.16
N THR A 72 -2.77 21.78 4.31
CA THR A 72 -4.15 22.14 4.67
C THR A 72 -5.14 21.03 4.31
N ILE A 73 -6.34 21.07 4.91
CA ILE A 73 -7.45 20.16 4.55
C ILE A 73 -7.72 20.23 3.05
N GLU A 74 -7.79 21.44 2.49
CA GLU A 74 -8.06 21.64 1.06
C GLU A 74 -6.96 20.98 0.19
N LYS A 75 -5.68 21.22 0.49
CA LYS A 75 -4.57 20.63 -0.24
C LYS A 75 -4.61 19.11 -0.13
N MET A 76 -4.80 18.55 1.06
CA MET A 76 -4.84 17.10 1.25
C MET A 76 -6.08 16.47 0.62
N THR A 77 -7.22 17.15 0.61
CA THR A 77 -8.41 16.68 -0.12
C THR A 77 -8.12 16.54 -1.61
N ARG A 78 -7.42 17.50 -2.20
CA ARG A 78 -7.00 17.47 -3.61
C ARG A 78 -5.94 16.37 -3.84
N TYR A 79 -4.94 16.28 -2.97
CA TYR A 79 -3.89 15.26 -3.02
C TYR A 79 -4.46 13.84 -3.07
N PHE A 80 -5.48 13.57 -2.24
CA PHE A 80 -6.09 12.25 -2.21
C PHE A 80 -7.11 11.99 -3.34
N ASN A 81 -7.80 13.02 -3.87
CA ASN A 81 -8.99 12.79 -4.71
C ASN A 81 -9.01 13.51 -6.06
N GLU A 82 -8.23 14.59 -6.27
CA GLU A 82 -8.33 15.39 -7.48
C GLU A 82 -7.83 14.63 -8.69
N LYS A 83 -8.70 14.53 -9.70
CA LYS A 83 -8.32 13.88 -10.98
C LYS A 83 -7.14 14.60 -11.62
N GLY A 84 -6.09 13.85 -11.88
CA GLY A 84 -4.87 14.35 -12.50
C GLY A 84 -4.05 15.28 -11.63
N TYR A 85 -4.10 15.13 -10.30
CA TYR A 85 -3.34 15.94 -9.35
C TYR A 85 -1.84 16.02 -9.71
N LYS A 86 -1.31 17.25 -9.78
CA LYS A 86 0.08 17.54 -10.20
C LYS A 86 0.71 18.71 -9.44
N GLU A 87 0.17 19.07 -8.29
CA GLU A 87 0.71 20.20 -7.49
C GLU A 87 2.11 19.90 -6.97
N GLU A 88 2.34 18.66 -6.53
CA GLU A 88 3.67 18.21 -6.15
C GLU A 88 4.46 17.72 -7.37
N ALA A 89 5.76 18.05 -7.41
CA ALA A 89 6.64 17.60 -8.47
C ALA A 89 6.62 16.07 -8.62
N GLN A 90 6.59 15.60 -9.86
CA GLN A 90 6.55 14.17 -10.23
C GLN A 90 5.21 13.45 -9.97
N CYS A 91 4.24 14.03 -9.28
CA CYS A 91 2.90 13.42 -9.16
C CYS A 91 2.25 13.25 -10.54
N LYS A 92 1.61 12.10 -10.74
CA LYS A 92 0.93 11.72 -11.98
C LYS A 92 -0.59 11.65 -11.82
N GLY A 93 -1.08 11.83 -10.62
CA GLY A 93 -2.48 11.80 -10.23
C GLY A 93 -2.61 11.80 -8.71
N SER A 94 -3.82 11.68 -8.21
CA SER A 94 -4.15 11.50 -6.80
C SER A 94 -4.12 10.03 -6.39
N ALA A 95 -4.21 9.75 -5.08
CA ALA A 95 -4.38 8.38 -4.58
C ALA A 95 -5.64 7.71 -5.17
N ARG A 96 -6.74 8.46 -5.34
CA ARG A 96 -7.95 7.97 -6.01
C ARG A 96 -7.69 7.62 -7.47
N ASP A 97 -6.94 8.45 -8.22
CA ASP A 97 -6.57 8.14 -9.60
C ASP A 97 -5.77 6.84 -9.70
N TYR A 98 -4.86 6.62 -8.74
CA TYR A 98 -4.09 5.38 -8.64
C TYR A 98 -5.03 4.17 -8.53
N PHE A 99 -5.93 4.16 -7.55
CA PHE A 99 -6.84 3.02 -7.35
C PHE A 99 -7.82 2.83 -8.51
N LEU A 100 -8.36 3.90 -9.09
CA LEU A 100 -9.22 3.81 -10.27
C LEU A 100 -8.48 3.17 -11.45
N SER A 101 -7.24 3.58 -11.69
CA SER A 101 -6.41 3.02 -12.75
C SER A 101 -6.08 1.54 -12.50
N GLN A 102 -5.61 1.20 -11.30
CA GLN A 102 -5.21 -0.16 -10.97
C GLN A 102 -6.36 -1.16 -10.99
N SER A 103 -7.55 -0.70 -10.62
CA SER A 103 -8.76 -1.52 -10.55
C SER A 103 -9.61 -1.54 -11.82
N ASN A 104 -9.20 -0.89 -12.90
CA ASN A 104 -10.05 -0.63 -14.08
C ASN A 104 -11.41 0.01 -13.68
N GLY A 105 -11.40 0.92 -12.70
CA GLY A 105 -12.59 1.59 -12.18
C GLY A 105 -13.49 0.76 -11.28
N MET A 106 -13.12 -0.50 -10.98
CA MET A 106 -13.94 -1.36 -10.11
C MET A 106 -13.87 -0.97 -8.63
N PHE A 107 -12.81 -0.31 -8.20
CA PHE A 107 -12.68 0.28 -6.89
C PHE A 107 -12.56 1.80 -7.00
N ASP A 108 -13.55 2.53 -6.46
CA ASP A 108 -13.68 3.98 -6.53
C ASP A 108 -13.72 4.57 -5.11
N PRO A 109 -12.57 4.74 -4.44
CA PRO A 109 -12.52 5.31 -3.10
C PRO A 109 -12.66 6.84 -3.15
N THR A 110 -13.28 7.40 -2.12
CA THR A 110 -13.20 8.82 -1.79
C THR A 110 -12.54 8.95 -0.41
N PHE A 111 -11.45 9.68 -0.33
CA PHE A 111 -10.73 9.93 0.91
C PHE A 111 -11.18 11.29 1.46
N GLU A 112 -12.10 11.27 2.41
CA GLU A 112 -12.65 12.51 2.99
C GLU A 112 -11.75 13.02 4.12
N VAL A 113 -11.04 14.11 3.89
CA VAL A 113 -10.22 14.77 4.93
C VAL A 113 -11.15 15.53 5.86
N VAL A 114 -11.37 15.00 7.06
CA VAL A 114 -12.48 15.41 7.93
C VAL A 114 -12.14 16.50 8.92
N ALA A 115 -10.90 16.55 9.40
CA ALA A 115 -10.47 17.56 10.38
C ALA A 115 -8.94 17.57 10.54
N ILE A 116 -8.41 18.72 11.00
CA ILE A 116 -7.09 18.80 11.63
C ILE A 116 -7.33 18.85 13.14
N VAL A 117 -6.77 17.89 13.86
CA VAL A 117 -6.91 17.77 15.33
C VAL A 117 -5.57 17.76 16.03
N THR A 118 -5.53 18.12 17.30
CA THR A 118 -4.33 17.97 18.13
C THR A 118 -4.57 16.86 19.14
N VAL A 119 -3.74 15.81 19.08
CA VAL A 119 -3.75 14.71 20.05
C VAL A 119 -3.11 15.15 21.37
N PRO A 120 -3.45 14.52 22.53
CA PRO A 120 -3.04 15.03 23.84
C PRO A 120 -1.54 14.83 24.16
N GLN A 121 -0.86 13.86 23.56
CA GLN A 121 0.51 13.52 23.89
C GLN A 121 1.50 13.94 22.79
N SER A 122 2.80 13.93 23.11
CA SER A 122 3.88 14.24 22.17
C SER A 122 4.05 13.18 21.09
N TYR A 123 4.71 13.52 19.98
CA TYR A 123 5.03 12.53 18.94
C TYR A 123 5.87 11.37 19.49
N LYS A 124 6.79 11.65 20.42
CA LYS A 124 7.62 10.62 21.06
C LYS A 124 6.81 9.65 21.93
N PHE A 125 5.77 10.13 22.60
CA PHE A 125 4.91 9.24 23.38
C PHE A 125 4.26 8.17 22.51
N TYR A 126 3.85 8.53 21.30
CA TYR A 126 3.16 7.59 20.41
C TYR A 126 4.12 6.74 19.58
N GLY A 127 5.24 7.32 19.11
CA GLY A 127 6.13 6.68 18.15
C GLY A 127 7.36 6.03 18.75
N SER A 128 7.80 6.41 19.97
CA SER A 128 9.03 5.82 20.50
C SER A 128 8.99 4.30 20.55
N ASN A 129 10.03 3.69 20.02
CA ASN A 129 10.16 2.25 19.97
C ASN A 129 10.27 1.62 21.35
N SER A 130 9.61 0.48 21.53
CA SER A 130 9.74 -0.36 22.73
C SER A 130 11.10 -1.06 22.76
N ALA A 131 11.47 -1.61 23.92
CA ALA A 131 12.68 -2.42 24.04
C ALA A 131 12.67 -3.70 23.17
N ARG A 132 11.51 -4.08 22.64
CA ARG A 132 11.32 -5.22 21.72
C ARG A 132 11.29 -4.80 20.25
N GLY A 133 11.51 -3.52 19.94
CA GLY A 133 11.22 -2.92 18.65
C GLY A 133 9.73 -2.58 18.51
N GLY A 134 9.41 -1.75 17.54
CA GLY A 134 8.04 -1.30 17.27
C GLY A 134 7.52 -0.18 18.16
N ASP A 135 6.64 0.60 17.59
CA ASP A 135 6.01 1.75 18.24
C ASP A 135 5.19 1.33 19.45
N GLN A 136 5.32 2.10 20.54
CA GLN A 136 4.66 1.72 21.78
C GLN A 136 3.16 1.97 21.81
N ASN A 137 2.69 3.03 21.16
CA ASN A 137 1.35 3.57 21.44
C ASN A 137 0.55 3.96 20.18
N VAL A 138 0.76 3.32 19.02
CA VAL A 138 0.00 3.63 17.79
C VAL A 138 -1.50 3.40 17.94
N PRO A 139 -1.98 2.29 18.55
CA PRO A 139 -3.43 2.14 18.78
C PRO A 139 -4.02 3.22 19.67
N GLN A 140 -3.23 3.76 20.62
CA GLN A 140 -3.65 4.89 21.46
C GLN A 140 -3.68 6.19 20.65
N PHE A 141 -2.68 6.42 19.76
CA PHE A 141 -2.67 7.56 18.84
C PHE A 141 -3.94 7.60 17.97
N VAL A 142 -4.31 6.46 17.38
CA VAL A 142 -5.53 6.35 16.57
C VAL A 142 -6.77 6.65 17.40
N ALA A 143 -6.88 6.08 18.62
CA ALA A 143 -8.01 6.34 19.50
C ALA A 143 -8.12 7.81 19.92
N ASP A 144 -7.00 8.45 20.21
CA ASP A 144 -6.95 9.87 20.57
C ASP A 144 -7.31 10.78 19.38
N ALA A 145 -6.84 10.43 18.17
CA ALA A 145 -7.20 11.14 16.95
C ALA A 145 -8.70 11.04 16.64
N VAL A 146 -9.29 9.84 16.76
CA VAL A 146 -10.74 9.61 16.59
C VAL A 146 -11.53 10.38 17.64
N ALA A 147 -11.09 10.39 18.91
CA ALA A 147 -11.76 11.12 19.98
C ALA A 147 -11.73 12.63 19.73
N ALA A 148 -10.58 13.17 19.32
CA ALA A 148 -10.42 14.57 18.99
C ALA A 148 -11.25 14.97 17.75
N ALA A 149 -11.31 14.14 16.71
CA ALA A 149 -12.15 14.39 15.55
C ALA A 149 -13.65 14.36 15.90
N LYS A 150 -14.08 13.41 16.73
CA LYS A 150 -15.45 13.37 17.25
C LYS A 150 -15.80 14.63 18.05
N ALA A 151 -14.89 15.09 18.90
CA ALA A 151 -15.07 16.34 19.67
C ALA A 151 -15.12 17.58 18.77
N ALA A 152 -14.44 17.55 17.61
CA ALA A 152 -14.51 18.58 16.57
C ALA A 152 -15.78 18.49 15.69
N GLY A 153 -16.70 17.55 15.98
CA GLY A 153 -17.99 17.42 15.29
C GLY A 153 -18.03 16.42 14.15
N VAL A 154 -16.98 15.61 13.95
CA VAL A 154 -16.98 14.57 12.91
C VAL A 154 -18.00 13.48 13.28
N ASP A 155 -18.89 13.18 12.34
CA ASP A 155 -19.85 12.08 12.45
C ASP A 155 -19.33 10.86 11.68
N PHE A 156 -18.89 9.85 12.42
CA PHE A 156 -18.38 8.61 11.83
C PHE A 156 -19.47 7.66 11.36
N SER A 157 -20.76 7.90 11.68
CA SER A 157 -21.85 7.03 11.25
C SER A 157 -21.97 6.93 9.72
N LYS A 158 -21.62 8.00 9.00
CA LYS A 158 -21.65 8.06 7.53
C LYS A 158 -20.59 7.19 6.83
N TYR A 159 -19.58 6.73 7.56
CA TYR A 159 -18.53 5.84 7.03
C TYR A 159 -18.75 4.38 7.39
N MET A 160 -19.84 4.08 8.10
CA MET A 160 -20.10 2.72 8.54
C MET A 160 -20.60 1.84 7.39
N VAL A 161 -20.04 0.64 7.30
CA VAL A 161 -20.46 -0.44 6.41
C VAL A 161 -20.71 -1.66 7.29
N ASN A 162 -21.91 -2.25 7.21
CA ASN A 162 -22.28 -3.41 8.02
C ASN A 162 -22.03 -3.25 9.54
N GLY A 163 -22.27 -2.06 10.06
CA GLY A 163 -22.18 -1.80 11.51
C GLY A 163 -20.81 -1.37 12.02
N SER A 164 -19.82 -1.21 11.16
CA SER A 164 -18.46 -0.75 11.52
C SER A 164 -17.89 0.23 10.50
N VAL A 165 -16.94 1.05 10.91
CA VAL A 165 -16.08 1.82 10.00
C VAL A 165 -14.97 0.90 9.52
N PRO A 166 -14.91 0.55 8.23
CA PRO A 166 -13.95 -0.44 7.73
C PRO A 166 -12.49 -0.03 7.97
N LEU A 167 -12.18 1.23 7.70
CA LEU A 167 -10.84 1.81 7.87
C LEU A 167 -10.95 3.28 8.27
N VAL A 168 -10.15 3.70 9.24
CA VAL A 168 -9.86 5.11 9.49
C VAL A 168 -8.41 5.41 9.11
N SER A 169 -8.20 6.42 8.27
CA SER A 169 -6.86 6.89 7.96
C SER A 169 -6.48 8.05 8.87
N VAL A 170 -5.28 8.03 9.43
CA VAL A 170 -4.75 9.13 10.25
C VAL A 170 -3.42 9.58 9.66
N LEU A 171 -3.43 10.75 9.04
CA LEU A 171 -2.21 11.42 8.60
C LEU A 171 -1.63 12.19 9.78
N TYR A 172 -0.40 11.90 10.17
CA TYR A 172 0.25 12.60 11.28
C TYR A 172 1.27 13.63 10.82
N ALA A 173 1.42 14.71 11.62
CA ALA A 173 2.34 15.80 11.33
C ALA A 173 3.80 15.36 11.40
N GLY A 174 4.62 15.86 10.49
CA GLY A 174 6.05 15.64 10.44
C GLY A 174 6.47 14.38 9.70
N PRO A 175 7.74 13.93 9.87
CA PRO A 175 8.26 12.74 9.22
C PRO A 175 7.84 11.45 9.95
N GLY A 176 8.03 10.31 9.27
CA GLY A 176 7.86 8.99 9.84
C GLY A 176 9.19 8.30 10.12
N GLU A 177 9.17 7.26 10.95
CA GLU A 177 10.36 6.46 11.25
C GLU A 177 11.00 5.89 9.97
N ALA A 178 10.18 5.37 9.05
CA ALA A 178 10.64 4.82 7.78
C ALA A 178 11.40 5.82 6.91
N THR A 179 11.10 7.13 7.04
CA THR A 179 11.76 8.19 6.26
C THR A 179 13.00 8.78 6.94
N GLU A 180 13.14 8.62 8.25
CA GLU A 180 14.27 9.16 9.04
C GLU A 180 15.39 8.12 9.27
N GLY A 181 15.15 6.87 8.92
CA GLY A 181 16.12 5.80 9.12
C GLY A 181 16.56 5.66 10.58
N GLY A 182 17.85 5.48 10.83
CA GLY A 182 18.38 5.28 12.17
C GLY A 182 18.15 6.41 13.19
N ASN A 183 17.67 7.57 12.75
CA ASN A 183 17.27 8.71 13.60
C ASN A 183 15.77 8.78 13.85
N GLY A 184 15.00 7.87 13.29
CA GLY A 184 13.54 7.91 13.26
C GLY A 184 12.83 7.26 14.45
N ALA A 185 13.54 6.59 15.35
CA ALA A 185 12.98 5.74 16.40
C ALA A 185 11.98 6.40 17.39
N ASP A 186 11.85 7.72 17.32
CA ASP A 186 10.87 8.49 18.12
C ASP A 186 9.59 8.82 17.32
N TYR A 187 9.57 8.56 16.01
CA TYR A 187 8.43 8.81 15.12
C TYR A 187 7.65 7.52 14.87
N ILE A 188 6.36 7.65 14.61
CA ILE A 188 5.53 6.50 14.22
C ILE A 188 6.01 5.92 12.89
N TRP A 189 6.11 4.59 12.82
CA TRP A 189 6.26 3.86 11.57
C TRP A 189 4.93 3.86 10.81
N PRO A 190 4.88 4.31 9.53
CA PRO A 190 3.68 4.21 8.72
C PRO A 190 3.22 2.75 8.60
N GLN A 191 1.95 2.50 8.90
CA GLN A 191 1.43 1.13 8.95
C GLN A 191 -0.09 1.09 8.79
N GLU A 192 -0.60 -0.05 8.38
CA GLU A 192 -2.01 -0.42 8.42
C GLU A 192 -2.19 -1.67 9.28
N PHE A 193 -3.18 -1.63 10.18
CA PHE A 193 -3.46 -2.74 11.09
C PHE A 193 -4.93 -2.88 11.46
N ASP A 194 -5.33 -4.11 11.80
CA ASP A 194 -6.60 -4.39 12.44
C ASP A 194 -6.62 -3.84 13.88
N ILE A 195 -7.67 -3.08 14.21
CA ILE A 195 -7.86 -2.57 15.57
C ILE A 195 -9.07 -3.21 16.25
N ASN A 196 -10.10 -3.57 15.49
CA ASN A 196 -11.35 -4.21 15.97
C ASN A 196 -11.84 -3.64 17.31
N LYS A 197 -11.98 -2.32 17.38
CA LYS A 197 -12.21 -1.60 18.64
C LYS A 197 -13.35 -0.60 18.55
N ASN A 198 -14.11 -0.49 19.63
CA ASN A 198 -15.03 0.61 19.81
C ASN A 198 -14.28 1.86 20.27
N MET A 199 -14.36 2.93 19.48
CA MET A 199 -13.76 4.23 19.77
C MET A 199 -14.82 5.33 19.58
N SER A 200 -15.01 6.18 20.57
CA SER A 200 -15.95 7.31 20.54
C SER A 200 -17.39 6.94 20.13
N GLY A 201 -17.84 5.72 20.45
CA GLY A 201 -19.20 5.24 20.17
C GLY A 201 -19.38 4.54 18.83
N PHE A 202 -18.31 4.35 18.05
CA PHE A 202 -18.32 3.64 16.77
C PHE A 202 -17.34 2.47 16.81
N HIS A 203 -17.65 1.40 16.08
CA HIS A 203 -16.73 0.28 15.90
C HIS A 203 -15.85 0.53 14.67
N PHE A 204 -14.54 0.35 14.80
CA PHE A 204 -13.54 0.46 13.73
C PHE A 204 -12.87 -0.89 13.53
N ASN A 205 -12.77 -1.35 12.27
CA ASN A 205 -12.13 -2.62 11.95
C ASN A 205 -10.61 -2.47 11.87
N SER A 206 -10.14 -1.51 11.08
CA SER A 206 -8.70 -1.27 10.89
C SER A 206 -8.38 0.22 10.84
N TYR A 207 -7.09 0.52 10.88
CA TYR A 207 -6.57 1.87 10.73
C TYR A 207 -5.36 1.89 9.79
N PHE A 208 -5.15 3.01 9.16
CA PHE A 208 -3.88 3.41 8.57
C PHE A 208 -3.32 4.60 9.33
N VAL A 209 -2.00 4.61 9.57
CA VAL A 209 -1.26 5.79 10.02
C VAL A 209 -0.13 6.08 9.04
N GLY A 210 0.04 7.34 8.65
CA GLY A 210 1.08 7.76 7.72
C GLY A 210 1.56 9.19 7.98
N ASN A 211 2.80 9.45 7.57
CA ASN A 211 3.50 10.72 7.80
C ASN A 211 3.16 11.79 6.77
N GLU A 212 3.25 13.05 7.21
CA GLU A 212 3.15 14.21 6.35
C GLU A 212 4.36 14.39 5.43
N LEU A 213 5.56 14.25 5.98
CA LEU A 213 6.80 14.69 5.34
C LEU A 213 7.74 13.54 5.02
N ASP A 214 8.40 13.62 3.87
CA ASP A 214 9.56 12.80 3.54
C ASP A 214 10.85 13.29 4.23
N HIS A 215 11.97 12.60 4.00
CA HIS A 215 13.28 12.96 4.55
C HIS A 215 13.78 14.35 4.12
N ASN A 216 13.32 14.87 2.99
CA ASN A 216 13.63 16.22 2.50
C ASN A 216 12.71 17.29 3.09
N ARG A 217 11.81 16.94 4.00
CA ARG A 217 10.79 17.83 4.56
C ARG A 217 9.84 18.38 3.50
N THR A 218 9.62 17.64 2.43
CA THR A 218 8.56 17.90 1.46
C THR A 218 7.39 16.96 1.71
N LEU A 219 6.22 17.23 1.14
CA LEU A 219 5.05 16.37 1.32
C LEU A 219 5.38 14.95 0.86
N MET A 220 5.06 13.97 1.70
CA MET A 220 5.29 12.54 1.42
C MET A 220 4.56 12.13 0.13
N GLY A 221 5.19 11.30 -0.68
CA GLY A 221 4.55 10.68 -1.84
C GLY A 221 3.45 9.69 -1.41
N MET A 222 2.49 9.44 -2.31
CA MET A 222 1.34 8.57 -2.02
C MET A 222 1.66 7.08 -2.02
N GLY A 223 2.88 6.69 -2.38
CA GLY A 223 3.24 5.29 -2.54
C GLY A 223 3.07 4.47 -1.27
N VAL A 224 3.54 4.97 -0.13
CA VAL A 224 3.35 4.32 1.17
C VAL A 224 1.86 4.24 1.51
N PHE A 225 1.09 5.32 1.32
CA PHE A 225 -0.36 5.29 1.52
C PHE A 225 -1.04 4.21 0.68
N CYS A 226 -0.69 4.10 -0.61
CA CYS A 226 -1.28 3.10 -1.50
C CYS A 226 -0.82 1.67 -1.17
N HIS A 227 0.41 1.48 -0.68
CA HIS A 227 0.93 0.22 -0.17
C HIS A 227 0.12 -0.24 1.05
N GLU A 228 0.07 0.58 2.09
CA GLU A 228 -0.65 0.27 3.34
C GLU A 228 -2.16 0.07 3.08
N PHE A 229 -2.73 0.85 2.17
CA PHE A 229 -4.12 0.64 1.76
C PHE A 229 -4.31 -0.69 1.01
N GLY A 230 -3.27 -1.20 0.35
CA GLY A 230 -3.24 -2.55 -0.23
C GLY A 230 -3.46 -3.63 0.85
N HIS A 231 -2.91 -3.44 2.06
CA HIS A 231 -3.18 -4.30 3.21
C HIS A 231 -4.63 -4.21 3.65
N ALA A 232 -5.21 -3.01 3.71
CA ALA A 232 -6.64 -2.82 3.99
C ALA A 232 -7.55 -3.53 2.97
N LEU A 233 -7.08 -3.70 1.74
CA LEU A 233 -7.75 -4.46 0.68
C LEU A 233 -7.48 -5.97 0.74
N GLY A 234 -6.55 -6.43 1.58
CA GLY A 234 -6.27 -7.84 1.83
C GLY A 234 -5.00 -8.39 1.16
N LEU A 235 -4.13 -7.55 0.63
CA LEU A 235 -2.83 -7.97 0.11
C LEU A 235 -1.79 -8.06 1.23
N PRO A 236 -0.88 -9.04 1.17
CA PRO A 236 0.28 -9.10 2.04
C PRO A 236 1.46 -8.31 1.47
N ASP A 237 2.53 -8.17 2.27
CA ASP A 237 3.83 -7.80 1.75
C ASP A 237 4.40 -8.87 0.83
N PHE A 238 5.10 -8.45 -0.21
CA PHE A 238 5.81 -9.35 -1.11
C PHE A 238 7.34 -9.29 -0.98
N TYR A 239 7.84 -8.70 0.07
CA TYR A 239 9.22 -8.81 0.54
C TYR A 239 9.32 -9.75 1.74
N ALA A 240 10.53 -10.20 2.08
CA ALA A 240 10.75 -11.09 3.22
C ALA A 240 10.51 -10.38 4.56
N THR A 241 9.51 -10.83 5.33
CA THR A 241 9.14 -10.27 6.65
C THR A 241 9.71 -11.06 7.82
N ASN A 242 10.59 -12.06 7.57
CA ASN A 242 11.11 -12.99 8.59
C ASN A 242 12.41 -12.54 9.26
N GLY A 243 12.81 -11.27 9.08
CA GLY A 243 14.06 -10.74 9.65
C GLY A 243 15.35 -11.23 8.98
N SER A 244 15.28 -12.12 8.00
CA SER A 244 16.43 -12.47 7.19
C SER A 244 16.62 -11.37 6.13
N TYR A 245 17.52 -10.46 6.39
CA TYR A 245 17.89 -9.35 5.50
C TYR A 245 18.68 -9.79 4.26
N SER A 246 18.50 -11.00 3.78
CA SER A 246 19.01 -11.35 2.48
C SER A 246 18.08 -10.71 1.44
N HIS A 247 18.62 -10.01 0.49
CA HIS A 247 18.06 -9.40 -0.70
C HIS A 247 16.97 -10.19 -1.46
N ASP A 248 16.04 -10.81 -0.73
CA ASP A 248 14.98 -11.68 -1.24
C ASP A 248 13.68 -10.87 -1.38
N ASP A 249 13.78 -9.68 -2.00
CA ASP A 249 12.61 -8.96 -2.47
C ASP A 249 12.01 -9.77 -3.62
N ALA A 250 10.78 -10.24 -3.45
CA ALA A 250 10.18 -11.12 -4.42
C ALA A 250 9.84 -10.39 -5.72
N PHE A 251 9.30 -9.19 -5.60
CA PHE A 251 8.97 -8.32 -6.70
C PHE A 251 9.86 -7.08 -6.78
N GLY A 252 10.54 -6.69 -5.68
CA GLY A 252 11.32 -5.48 -5.63
C GLY A 252 10.51 -4.27 -6.10
N ALA A 253 11.11 -3.44 -6.94
CA ALA A 253 10.43 -2.25 -7.47
C ALA A 253 9.34 -2.54 -8.52
N TRP A 254 9.00 -3.80 -8.82
CA TRP A 254 7.93 -4.16 -9.76
C TRP A 254 6.53 -4.23 -9.14
N SER A 255 6.42 -4.15 -7.84
CA SER A 255 5.15 -4.16 -7.11
C SER A 255 5.11 -3.06 -6.06
N ILE A 256 3.95 -2.43 -5.92
CA ILE A 256 3.74 -1.49 -4.82
C ILE A 256 3.72 -2.18 -3.45
N MET A 257 3.37 -3.48 -3.39
CA MET A 257 3.40 -4.26 -2.15
C MET A 257 4.81 -4.75 -1.79
N ASP A 258 5.82 -4.20 -2.47
CA ASP A 258 7.25 -4.36 -2.23
C ASP A 258 7.94 -2.99 -2.43
N GLY A 259 9.14 -2.92 -2.94
CA GLY A 259 9.90 -1.68 -3.17
C GLY A 259 9.26 -0.66 -4.12
N GLY A 260 8.26 -1.05 -4.90
CA GLY A 260 7.54 -0.17 -5.84
C GLY A 260 6.84 1.02 -5.21
N ALA A 261 6.54 0.96 -3.90
CA ALA A 261 5.96 2.08 -3.14
C ALA A 261 6.87 3.32 -3.11
N PHE A 262 8.18 3.12 -3.20
CA PHE A 262 9.18 4.18 -3.10
C PHE A 262 9.65 4.73 -4.46
N VAL A 263 9.21 4.13 -5.55
CA VAL A 263 9.55 4.59 -6.91
C VAL A 263 9.15 6.05 -7.08
N ASN A 264 10.05 6.88 -7.61
CA ASN A 264 9.90 8.34 -7.73
C ASN A 264 9.58 9.04 -6.40
N GLY A 265 10.12 8.57 -5.29
CA GLY A 265 9.81 9.10 -3.96
C GLY A 265 8.33 8.89 -3.59
N GLY A 266 7.69 7.86 -4.12
CA GLY A 266 6.28 7.55 -3.91
C GLY A 266 5.30 8.51 -4.60
N ARG A 267 5.76 9.48 -5.40
CA ARG A 267 4.89 10.48 -6.07
C ARG A 267 4.24 9.97 -7.34
N ALA A 268 4.84 8.99 -7.97
CA ALA A 268 4.28 8.17 -9.02
C ALA A 268 4.75 6.73 -8.75
N PRO A 269 4.17 6.06 -7.75
CA PRO A 269 4.59 4.72 -7.36
C PRO A 269 4.31 3.71 -8.45
N GLU A 270 4.92 2.54 -8.34
CA GLU A 270 4.63 1.40 -9.19
C GLU A 270 3.20 0.91 -9.02
N GLY A 271 2.64 0.30 -10.08
CA GLY A 271 1.33 -0.34 -10.01
C GLY A 271 1.37 -1.70 -9.33
N TYR A 272 0.19 -2.23 -9.01
CA TYR A 272 0.03 -3.62 -8.62
C TYR A 272 0.36 -4.54 -9.79
N THR A 273 0.99 -5.68 -9.52
CA THR A 273 1.22 -6.73 -10.53
C THR A 273 -0.10 -7.34 -11.01
N ALA A 274 -0.04 -8.05 -12.13
CA ALA A 274 -1.21 -8.79 -12.62
C ALA A 274 -1.70 -9.83 -11.58
N TYR A 275 -0.79 -10.41 -10.81
CA TYR A 275 -1.13 -11.32 -9.71
C TYR A 275 -1.97 -10.62 -8.63
N GLU A 276 -1.47 -9.52 -8.10
CA GLU A 276 -2.15 -8.72 -7.07
C GLU A 276 -3.52 -8.21 -7.53
N ARG A 277 -3.59 -7.68 -8.75
CA ARG A 277 -4.84 -7.22 -9.35
C ARG A 277 -5.85 -8.36 -9.56
N SER A 278 -5.37 -9.54 -9.89
CA SER A 278 -6.19 -10.74 -10.02
C SER A 278 -6.74 -11.20 -8.67
N VAL A 279 -5.91 -11.19 -7.63
CA VAL A 279 -6.32 -11.50 -6.26
C VAL A 279 -7.40 -10.56 -5.78
N MET A 280 -7.28 -9.26 -6.05
CA MET A 280 -8.29 -8.27 -5.71
C MET A 280 -9.56 -8.31 -6.59
N GLY A 281 -9.59 -9.17 -7.59
CA GLY A 281 -10.71 -9.27 -8.52
C GLY A 281 -10.76 -8.17 -9.60
N TRP A 282 -9.70 -7.39 -9.74
CA TRP A 282 -9.60 -6.28 -10.71
C TRP A 282 -9.15 -6.71 -12.10
N LEU A 283 -8.50 -7.85 -12.20
CA LEU A 283 -8.01 -8.39 -13.45
C LEU A 283 -8.39 -9.87 -13.57
N LYS A 284 -9.04 -10.23 -14.69
CA LYS A 284 -9.24 -11.62 -15.04
C LYS A 284 -8.11 -12.10 -15.94
N ILE A 285 -7.26 -12.97 -15.41
CA ILE A 285 -6.14 -13.53 -16.17
C ILE A 285 -6.62 -14.76 -16.95
N LYS A 286 -6.33 -14.81 -18.26
CA LYS A 286 -6.59 -15.97 -19.12
C LYS A 286 -5.58 -17.06 -18.82
N GLU A 287 -6.03 -18.26 -18.45
CA GLU A 287 -5.17 -19.44 -18.35
C GLU A 287 -4.93 -20.07 -19.73
N LEU A 288 -3.67 -20.36 -20.05
CA LEU A 288 -3.25 -21.04 -21.25
C LEU A 288 -3.02 -22.53 -20.92
N THR A 289 -3.79 -23.39 -21.55
CA THR A 289 -3.72 -24.86 -21.38
C THR A 289 -2.92 -25.56 -22.46
N ASP A 290 -2.76 -24.89 -23.59
CA ASP A 290 -2.08 -25.46 -24.77
C ASP A 290 -1.12 -24.41 -25.37
N PRO A 291 -0.04 -24.84 -26.07
CA PRO A 291 0.84 -23.93 -26.79
C PRO A 291 0.07 -23.10 -27.82
N GLN A 292 0.19 -21.80 -27.75
CA GLN A 292 -0.47 -20.86 -28.64
C GLN A 292 0.25 -19.52 -28.67
N ASP A 293 0.09 -18.78 -29.78
CA ASP A 293 0.50 -17.40 -29.86
C ASP A 293 -0.48 -16.51 -29.06
N VAL A 294 0.06 -15.58 -28.29
CA VAL A 294 -0.74 -14.65 -27.49
C VAL A 294 -0.21 -13.24 -27.66
N THR A 295 -1.12 -12.29 -27.87
CA THR A 295 -0.82 -10.87 -27.83
C THR A 295 -1.22 -10.34 -26.45
N LEU A 296 -0.31 -9.67 -25.77
CA LEU A 296 -0.56 -8.99 -24.50
C LEU A 296 -0.58 -7.49 -24.71
N ASP A 297 -1.69 -6.88 -24.30
CA ASP A 297 -1.80 -5.43 -24.19
C ASP A 297 -0.91 -4.90 -23.07
N SER A 298 -0.57 -3.63 -23.09
CA SER A 298 0.12 -2.99 -21.97
C SER A 298 -0.67 -3.16 -20.69
N TYR A 299 0.03 -3.30 -19.57
CA TYR A 299 -0.56 -3.57 -18.24
C TYR A 299 -1.59 -2.53 -17.81
N ASP A 300 -1.53 -1.30 -18.35
CA ASP A 300 -2.45 -0.19 -18.06
C ASP A 300 -3.54 -0.01 -19.14
N THR A 301 -3.63 -0.90 -20.13
CA THR A 301 -4.69 -0.85 -21.16
C THR A 301 -6.03 -1.26 -20.54
N GLU A 302 -6.95 -0.32 -20.46
CA GLU A 302 -8.28 -0.57 -19.93
C GLU A 302 -9.00 -1.68 -20.73
N ASN A 303 -9.52 -2.69 -20.03
CA ASN A 303 -10.22 -3.86 -20.59
C ASN A 303 -9.39 -4.70 -21.60
N GLY A 304 -8.06 -4.53 -21.65
CA GLY A 304 -7.17 -5.32 -22.49
C GLY A 304 -6.81 -6.69 -21.90
N GLN A 305 -6.25 -7.58 -22.72
CA GLN A 305 -5.62 -8.81 -22.26
C GLN A 305 -4.20 -8.51 -21.77
N GLN A 306 -4.08 -8.03 -20.53
CA GLN A 306 -2.85 -7.52 -19.95
C GLN A 306 -1.91 -8.62 -19.47
N ALA A 307 -2.45 -9.81 -19.16
CA ALA A 307 -1.69 -10.93 -18.65
C ALA A 307 -2.28 -12.27 -19.05
N VAL A 308 -1.44 -13.30 -19.01
CA VAL A 308 -1.81 -14.71 -19.14
C VAL A 308 -1.17 -15.54 -18.03
N LEU A 309 -1.78 -16.68 -17.72
CA LEU A 309 -1.34 -17.62 -16.70
C LEU A 309 -1.04 -18.98 -17.34
N ILE A 310 0.08 -19.58 -16.96
CA ILE A 310 0.45 -20.95 -17.32
C ILE A 310 0.61 -21.74 -16.02
N ARG A 311 -0.21 -22.77 -15.85
CA ARG A 311 -0.28 -23.52 -14.60
C ARG A 311 0.57 -24.79 -14.69
N ASN A 312 1.44 -24.97 -13.69
CA ASN A 312 2.14 -26.23 -13.45
C ASN A 312 1.37 -27.14 -12.49
N SER A 313 0.76 -26.53 -11.44
CA SER A 313 -0.09 -27.23 -10.47
C SER A 313 -1.09 -26.26 -9.87
N SER A 314 -1.98 -26.72 -8.99
CA SER A 314 -2.89 -25.85 -8.26
C SER A 314 -2.18 -24.81 -7.35
N LYS A 315 -0.91 -25.03 -7.04
CA LYS A 315 -0.10 -24.19 -6.16
C LYS A 315 1.10 -23.54 -6.84
N GLU A 316 1.39 -23.90 -8.07
CA GLU A 316 2.53 -23.36 -8.81
C GLU A 316 2.10 -22.99 -10.23
N TYR A 317 2.33 -21.73 -10.59
CA TYR A 317 2.00 -21.21 -11.91
C TYR A 317 2.84 -19.98 -12.24
N PHE A 318 2.84 -19.64 -13.52
CA PHE A 318 3.53 -18.48 -14.06
C PHE A 318 2.51 -17.49 -14.60
N ILE A 319 2.76 -16.21 -14.35
CA ILE A 319 2.00 -15.11 -14.93
C ILE A 319 2.94 -14.31 -15.81
N LEU A 320 2.50 -14.07 -17.04
CA LEU A 320 3.19 -13.20 -17.98
C LEU A 320 2.36 -11.96 -18.18
N GLU A 321 2.95 -10.78 -17.96
CA GLU A 321 2.33 -9.49 -18.16
C GLU A 321 3.23 -8.56 -18.97
N ASN A 322 2.62 -7.66 -19.76
CA ASN A 322 3.34 -6.72 -20.60
C ASN A 322 3.48 -5.37 -19.90
N ARG A 323 4.67 -5.11 -19.34
CA ARG A 323 5.03 -3.85 -18.69
C ARG A 323 5.58 -2.86 -19.71
N GLN A 324 4.85 -1.78 -19.95
CA GLN A 324 5.23 -0.68 -20.82
C GLN A 324 5.15 0.64 -20.05
N PRO A 325 5.97 1.66 -20.42
CA PRO A 325 5.90 2.96 -19.78
C PRO A 325 4.48 3.54 -19.78
N GLY A 326 4.00 3.93 -18.62
CA GLY A 326 2.65 4.45 -18.40
C GLY A 326 2.60 5.41 -17.22
N THR A 327 1.40 5.73 -16.78
CA THR A 327 1.20 6.69 -15.68
C THR A 327 1.78 6.17 -14.37
N TRP A 328 1.49 4.91 -14.06
CA TRP A 328 1.88 4.24 -12.81
C TRP A 328 2.94 3.16 -13.04
N TYR A 329 3.67 3.30 -14.12
CA TYR A 329 4.85 2.53 -14.44
C TYR A 329 5.87 3.42 -15.13
N PRO A 330 6.78 4.02 -14.37
CA PRO A 330 7.76 4.97 -14.94
C PRO A 330 8.85 4.31 -15.78
N ALA A 331 8.86 2.98 -15.89
CA ALA A 331 9.84 2.18 -16.63
C ALA A 331 11.30 2.31 -16.10
N ASN A 332 11.46 2.68 -14.85
CA ASN A 332 12.80 2.78 -14.25
C ASN A 332 13.49 1.41 -14.16
N GLN A 333 12.69 0.32 -14.09
CA GLN A 333 13.15 -1.06 -14.03
C GLN A 333 13.31 -1.70 -15.42
N GLY A 334 12.90 -1.02 -16.49
CA GLY A 334 12.88 -1.54 -17.85
C GLY A 334 11.47 -1.62 -18.42
N SER A 335 11.28 -2.30 -19.54
CA SER A 335 9.97 -2.52 -20.16
C SER A 335 9.97 -3.80 -20.97
N GLY A 336 8.83 -4.42 -21.14
CA GLY A 336 8.65 -5.66 -21.88
C GLY A 336 7.82 -6.69 -21.13
N LEU A 337 8.12 -7.96 -21.40
CA LEU A 337 7.43 -9.08 -20.79
C LEU A 337 7.99 -9.36 -19.39
N LEU A 338 7.15 -9.21 -18.37
CA LEU A 338 7.45 -9.61 -17.00
C LEU A 338 6.90 -11.02 -16.76
N LEU A 339 7.78 -11.94 -16.39
CA LEU A 339 7.42 -13.30 -16.01
C LEU A 339 7.50 -13.42 -14.47
N THR A 340 6.37 -13.71 -13.85
CA THR A 340 6.28 -13.94 -12.41
C THR A 340 5.99 -15.41 -12.14
N ARG A 341 6.80 -16.07 -11.31
CA ARG A 341 6.50 -17.40 -10.78
C ARG A 341 5.81 -17.27 -9.44
N ILE A 342 4.63 -17.87 -9.31
CA ILE A 342 3.89 -17.95 -8.07
C ILE A 342 4.01 -19.36 -7.49
N ALA A 343 4.51 -19.48 -6.27
CA ALA A 343 4.47 -20.68 -5.46
C ALA A 343 3.51 -20.44 -4.29
N TYR A 344 2.21 -20.66 -4.55
CA TYR A 344 1.16 -20.30 -3.62
C TYR A 344 1.13 -21.22 -2.40
N ASN A 345 1.15 -20.62 -1.21
CA ASN A 345 0.94 -21.30 0.07
C ASN A 345 -0.12 -20.54 0.88
N ALA A 346 -1.29 -21.16 1.07
CA ALA A 346 -2.40 -20.55 1.80
C ALA A 346 -2.04 -20.21 3.25
N GLN A 347 -1.20 -21.01 3.90
CA GLN A 347 -0.81 -20.78 5.29
C GLN A 347 0.12 -19.56 5.38
N GLU A 348 1.08 -19.44 4.48
CA GLU A 348 1.96 -18.28 4.41
C GLU A 348 1.16 -17.00 4.11
N TRP A 349 0.20 -17.08 3.19
CA TRP A 349 -0.67 -15.96 2.86
C TRP A 349 -1.47 -15.43 4.08
N THR A 350 -1.87 -16.30 4.99
CA THR A 350 -2.69 -15.91 6.15
C THR A 350 -1.89 -15.52 7.39
N ILE A 351 -0.60 -15.86 7.46
CA ILE A 351 0.20 -15.70 8.68
C ILE A 351 1.26 -14.61 8.54
N THR A 352 1.86 -14.46 7.43
CA THR A 352 2.85 -13.49 6.98
C THR A 352 3.56 -14.08 5.78
N VAL A 353 3.80 -13.29 4.76
CA VAL A 353 4.25 -13.85 3.49
C VAL A 353 5.70 -14.29 3.57
N HIS A 354 5.92 -15.56 3.25
CA HIS A 354 7.17 -15.99 2.64
C HIS A 354 6.92 -16.18 1.15
N VAL A 355 7.25 -15.19 0.36
CA VAL A 355 7.32 -15.38 -1.08
C VAL A 355 8.59 -16.17 -1.37
N THR A 356 8.43 -17.37 -1.86
CA THR A 356 9.57 -18.19 -2.28
C THR A 356 10.18 -17.60 -3.55
N ARG A 357 11.44 -17.23 -3.41
CA ARG A 357 12.50 -16.94 -4.36
C ARG A 357 12.09 -16.73 -5.82
N GLN A 358 12.24 -15.52 -6.31
CA GLN A 358 12.39 -15.25 -7.73
C GLN A 358 13.63 -15.99 -8.28
N ILE A 359 13.49 -16.57 -9.45
CA ILE A 359 14.65 -16.86 -10.27
C ILE A 359 15.04 -15.53 -10.90
N PRO A 360 16.25 -15.00 -10.64
CA PRO A 360 16.71 -13.82 -11.37
C PRO A 360 16.59 -14.14 -12.86
N MET A 361 15.89 -13.32 -13.61
CA MET A 361 16.01 -13.36 -15.05
C MET A 361 17.43 -12.89 -15.37
N GLU A 362 18.34 -13.82 -15.58
CA GLU A 362 19.53 -13.52 -16.37
C GLU A 362 19.03 -12.99 -17.72
N ASN A 363 19.59 -11.87 -18.15
CA ASN A 363 19.31 -11.22 -19.42
C ASN A 363 19.63 -12.13 -20.61
N ASN A 364 18.82 -13.15 -20.83
CA ASN A 364 18.82 -13.94 -22.05
C ASN A 364 17.47 -13.74 -22.73
N LEU A 365 17.41 -12.62 -23.45
CA LEU A 365 16.47 -12.46 -24.57
C LEU A 365 16.69 -13.61 -25.55
N ILE A 366 15.70 -14.45 -25.69
CA ILE A 366 15.51 -15.24 -26.91
C ILE A 366 14.56 -14.45 -27.82
#